data_b76b92c109b4a560d41de005e12e93b6
#
_entry.id   b76b92c109b4a560d41de005e12e93b6
#
_cell.length_a   1.000
_cell.length_b   1.000
_cell.length_c   1.000
_cell.angle_alpha   90.00
_cell.angle_beta   90.00
_cell.angle_gamma   90.00
#
_symmetry.space_group_name_H-M   'P 1'
#
loop_
_entity.id
_entity.type
_entity.pdbx_description
1 polymer ?
#
loop_
_entity_poly.entity_id
_entity_poly.type
_entity_poly.pdbx_seq_one_letter_code
_entity_poly.pdbx_strand_id
1 'polypeptide(L)'
;MPWAAPIGSGQGVLDPAALRSLRARLPGVPLIVDAGLGAPSHAAFAMELGYDGVLLNSAVAQAVDPPQMAMAFAHAIAAGRLGHEAGLIAPQDMARPSTPCGNEPILVD
;
A
#
# COMPACT_ATOMS: atom_id res chain seq x y z
N MET A 1 -0.66 -14.64 -8.63
CA MET A 1 -0.74 -13.74 -7.47
C MET A 1 0.64 -13.63 -6.84
N PRO A 2 1.29 -12.49 -6.97
CA PRO A 2 2.61 -12.33 -6.39
C PRO A 2 2.56 -12.27 -4.87
N TRP A 3 3.64 -12.72 -4.24
CA TRP A 3 3.79 -12.68 -2.80
C TRP A 3 4.45 -11.37 -2.39
N ALA A 4 3.98 -10.75 -1.31
CA ALA A 4 4.67 -9.64 -0.68
C ALA A 4 5.83 -10.15 0.15
N ALA A 5 5.61 -11.25 0.86
CA ALA A 5 6.59 -11.90 1.72
C ALA A 5 6.13 -13.35 1.91
N PRO A 6 6.90 -14.20 2.61
CA PRO A 6 6.48 -15.59 2.85
C PRO A 6 5.12 -15.67 3.53
N ILE A 7 4.37 -16.68 3.17
CA ILE A 7 3.01 -16.90 3.68
C ILE A 7 3.00 -16.91 5.20
N GLY A 8 2.11 -16.10 5.79
CA GLY A 8 1.94 -16.04 7.23
C GLY A 8 3.03 -15.30 7.99
N SER A 9 4.04 -14.77 7.30
CA SER A 9 5.16 -14.12 7.96
C SER A 9 4.82 -12.74 8.52
N GLY A 10 3.84 -12.05 7.94
CA GLY A 10 3.50 -10.69 8.36
C GLY A 10 4.59 -9.67 8.11
N GLN A 11 5.58 -9.99 7.27
CA GLN A 11 6.72 -9.11 7.06
C GLN A 11 6.47 -7.96 6.11
N GLY A 12 5.33 -7.98 5.41
CA GLY A 12 4.97 -6.90 4.52
C GLY A 12 5.61 -7.02 3.15
N VAL A 13 5.79 -5.87 2.50
CA VAL A 13 6.33 -5.84 1.14
C VAL A 13 7.86 -5.80 1.24
N LEU A 14 8.49 -6.95 1.03
CA LEU A 14 9.95 -7.07 1.15
C LEU A 14 10.68 -6.62 -0.11
N ASP A 15 10.02 -6.73 -1.27
CA ASP A 15 10.65 -6.37 -2.53
C ASP A 15 9.72 -5.48 -3.35
N PRO A 16 9.62 -4.19 -2.99
CA PRO A 16 8.76 -3.26 -3.72
C PRO A 16 9.14 -3.12 -5.18
N ALA A 17 10.43 -3.21 -5.49
CA ALA A 17 10.89 -3.04 -6.86
C ALA A 17 10.39 -4.17 -7.75
N ALA A 18 10.40 -5.42 -7.24
CA ALA A 18 9.88 -6.55 -8.00
C ALA A 18 8.40 -6.43 -8.25
N LEU A 19 7.62 -6.02 -7.24
CA LEU A 19 6.18 -5.83 -7.40
C LEU A 19 5.88 -4.69 -8.36
N ARG A 20 6.65 -3.61 -8.29
CA ARG A 20 6.48 -2.47 -9.20
C ARG A 20 6.78 -2.88 -10.64
N SER A 21 7.85 -3.65 -10.85
CA SER A 21 8.20 -4.15 -12.18
C SER A 21 7.13 -5.06 -12.75
N LEU A 22 6.58 -5.96 -11.95
CA LEU A 22 5.53 -6.85 -12.41
C LEU A 22 4.30 -6.07 -12.82
N ARG A 23 3.91 -5.07 -12.02
CA ARG A 23 2.77 -4.24 -12.36
C ARG A 23 2.97 -3.51 -13.68
N ALA A 24 4.17 -2.97 -13.89
CA ALA A 24 4.49 -2.24 -15.12
C ALA A 24 4.46 -3.13 -16.34
N ARG A 25 4.82 -4.41 -16.19
CA ARG A 25 4.83 -5.35 -17.31
C ARG A 25 3.44 -5.83 -17.71
N LEU A 26 2.48 -5.76 -16.82
CA LEU A 26 1.14 -6.31 -17.05
C LEU A 26 0.08 -5.23 -16.82
N PRO A 27 0.09 -4.14 -17.58
CA PRO A 27 -0.73 -2.96 -17.25
C PRO A 27 -2.22 -3.19 -17.35
N GLY A 28 -2.68 -4.12 -18.14
CA GLY A 28 -4.12 -4.36 -18.28
C GLY A 28 -4.62 -5.58 -17.53
N VAL A 29 -3.77 -6.22 -16.75
CA VAL A 29 -4.12 -7.48 -16.08
C VAL A 29 -4.46 -7.18 -14.63
N PRO A 30 -5.60 -7.69 -14.10
CA PRO A 30 -5.86 -7.57 -12.67
C PRO A 30 -4.83 -8.35 -11.88
N LEU A 31 -4.18 -7.67 -10.94
CA LEU A 31 -3.14 -8.28 -10.11
C LEU A 31 -3.51 -8.13 -8.63
N ILE A 32 -3.38 -9.22 -7.90
CA ILE A 32 -3.71 -9.27 -6.47
C ILE A 32 -2.47 -9.75 -5.73
N VAL A 33 -2.05 -8.96 -4.72
CA VAL A 33 -0.94 -9.38 -3.88
C VAL A 33 -1.45 -10.36 -2.84
N ASP A 34 -0.75 -11.48 -2.70
CA ASP A 34 -1.08 -12.53 -1.76
C ASP A 34 0.12 -12.74 -0.84
N ALA A 35 -0.16 -13.19 0.37
CA ALA A 35 0.83 -13.66 1.34
C ALA A 35 1.75 -12.57 1.92
N GLY A 36 2.04 -12.71 3.18
CA GLY A 36 3.05 -11.90 3.86
C GLY A 36 2.60 -10.55 4.39
N LEU A 37 1.36 -10.15 4.13
CA LEU A 37 0.86 -8.88 4.64
C LEU A 37 0.49 -9.02 6.12
N GLY A 38 1.07 -8.17 6.96
CA GLY A 38 0.89 -8.29 8.40
C GLY A 38 0.25 -7.08 9.07
N ALA A 39 0.13 -5.96 8.37
CA ALA A 39 -0.42 -4.74 8.93
C ALA A 39 -1.20 -3.99 7.86
N PRO A 40 -2.18 -3.15 8.25
CA PRO A 40 -2.91 -2.34 7.27
C PRO A 40 -2.00 -1.49 6.38
N SER A 41 -0.91 -0.96 6.92
CA SER A 41 0.02 -0.18 6.11
C SER A 41 0.64 -0.98 4.97
N HIS A 42 0.82 -2.29 5.15
CA HIS A 42 1.33 -3.15 4.08
C HIS A 42 0.35 -3.23 2.91
N ALA A 43 -0.94 -3.34 3.22
CA ALA A 43 -1.98 -3.38 2.20
C ALA A 43 -2.09 -2.04 1.48
N ALA A 44 -2.03 -0.93 2.22
CA ALA A 44 -2.06 0.39 1.61
C ALA A 44 -0.90 0.56 0.64
N PHE A 45 0.29 0.12 1.01
CA PHE A 45 1.46 0.22 0.15
C PHE A 45 1.29 -0.59 -1.13
N ALA A 46 0.78 -1.82 -1.02
CA ALA A 46 0.52 -2.64 -2.21
C ALA A 46 -0.44 -1.93 -3.17
N MET A 47 -1.49 -1.33 -2.65
CA MET A 47 -2.44 -0.59 -3.48
C MET A 47 -1.80 0.65 -4.09
N GLU A 48 -0.92 1.33 -3.36
CA GLU A 48 -0.19 2.48 -3.89
C GLU A 48 0.71 2.10 -5.06
N LEU A 49 1.20 0.88 -5.09
CA LEU A 49 2.00 0.37 -6.20
C LEU A 49 1.16 0.10 -7.45
N GLY A 50 -0.15 0.18 -7.35
CA GLY A 50 -1.05 0.01 -8.48
C GLY A 50 -1.68 -1.36 -8.58
N TYR A 51 -1.59 -2.18 -7.54
CA TYR A 51 -2.24 -3.48 -7.53
C TYR A 51 -3.74 -3.31 -7.36
N ASP A 52 -4.49 -4.30 -7.86
CA ASP A 52 -5.95 -4.22 -7.88
C ASP A 52 -6.59 -4.72 -6.60
N GLY A 53 -5.87 -5.50 -5.82
CA GLY A 53 -6.38 -5.99 -4.55
C GLY A 53 -5.32 -6.74 -3.77
N VAL A 54 -5.70 -7.17 -2.57
CA VAL A 54 -4.84 -7.95 -1.68
C VAL A 54 -5.64 -9.09 -1.10
N LEU A 55 -4.97 -10.20 -0.84
CA LEU A 55 -5.55 -11.32 -0.11
C LEU A 55 -4.98 -11.34 1.29
N LEU A 56 -5.85 -11.49 2.27
CA LEU A 56 -5.51 -11.42 3.68
C LEU A 56 -6.02 -12.67 4.39
N ASN A 57 -5.24 -13.19 5.32
CA ASN A 57 -5.69 -14.29 6.16
C ASN A 57 -5.10 -14.15 7.57
N SER A 58 -3.82 -14.51 7.72
CA SER A 58 -3.19 -14.55 9.05
C SER A 58 -3.23 -13.21 9.76
N ALA A 59 -3.04 -12.11 9.03
CA ALA A 59 -3.01 -10.78 9.64
C ALA A 59 -4.32 -10.42 10.32
N VAL A 60 -5.43 -10.92 9.77
CA VAL A 60 -6.75 -10.70 10.38
C VAL A 60 -7.04 -11.79 11.40
N ALA A 61 -6.85 -13.05 11.02
CA ALA A 61 -7.21 -14.18 11.87
C ALA A 61 -6.44 -14.21 13.19
N GLN A 62 -5.18 -13.79 13.18
CA GLN A 62 -4.31 -13.80 14.35
C GLN A 62 -4.26 -12.47 15.09
N ALA A 63 -5.02 -11.49 14.66
CA ALA A 63 -5.09 -10.21 15.36
C ALA A 63 -5.78 -10.37 16.72
N VAL A 64 -5.49 -9.46 17.63
CA VAL A 64 -6.13 -9.45 18.94
C VAL A 64 -7.63 -9.23 18.78
N ASP A 65 -8.03 -8.38 17.84
CA ASP A 65 -9.43 -8.09 17.53
C ASP A 65 -9.62 -8.23 16.03
N PRO A 66 -9.91 -9.46 15.53
CA PRO A 66 -10.03 -9.69 14.10
C PRO A 66 -11.06 -8.82 13.38
N PRO A 67 -12.29 -8.63 13.90
CA PRO A 67 -13.24 -7.77 13.17
C PRO A 67 -12.75 -6.34 13.02
N GLN A 68 -12.13 -5.78 14.05
CA GLN A 68 -11.58 -4.42 13.98
C GLN A 68 -10.40 -4.37 13.00
N MET A 69 -9.57 -5.40 13.00
CA MET A 69 -8.44 -5.47 12.07
C MET A 69 -8.93 -5.56 10.63
N ALA A 70 -10.00 -6.30 10.37
CA ALA A 70 -10.58 -6.36 9.03
C ALA A 70 -11.05 -4.99 8.58
N MET A 71 -11.65 -4.21 9.45
CA MET A 71 -12.05 -2.83 9.13
C MET A 71 -10.84 -1.95 8.84
N ALA A 72 -9.77 -2.10 9.62
CA ALA A 72 -8.55 -1.33 9.41
C ALA A 72 -7.95 -1.62 8.02
N PHE A 73 -7.93 -2.89 7.63
CA PHE A 73 -7.46 -3.25 6.29
C PHE A 73 -8.36 -2.68 5.20
N ALA A 74 -9.67 -2.69 5.42
CA ALA A 74 -10.60 -2.11 4.43
C ALA A 74 -10.30 -0.63 4.20
N HIS A 75 -10.09 0.13 5.27
CA HIS A 75 -9.75 1.55 5.14
C HIS A 75 -8.39 1.74 4.47
N ALA A 76 -7.42 0.90 4.81
CA ALA A 76 -6.09 1.00 4.23
C ALA A 76 -6.10 0.73 2.72
N ILE A 77 -6.85 -0.30 2.31
CA ILE A 77 -6.98 -0.64 0.89
C ILE A 77 -7.61 0.53 0.13
N ALA A 78 -8.67 1.12 0.67
CA ALA A 78 -9.31 2.26 0.05
C ALA A 78 -8.35 3.45 -0.03
N ALA A 79 -7.62 3.74 1.04
CA ALA A 79 -6.67 4.83 1.05
C ALA A 79 -5.56 4.64 0.03
N GLY A 80 -5.00 3.43 -0.04
CA GLY A 80 -3.95 3.12 -1.00
C GLY A 80 -4.42 3.26 -2.44
N ARG A 81 -5.63 2.80 -2.72
CA ARG A 81 -6.21 2.92 -4.05
C ARG A 81 -6.41 4.38 -4.44
N LEU A 82 -6.97 5.18 -3.55
CA LEU A 82 -7.16 6.59 -3.80
C LEU A 82 -5.82 7.31 -4.01
N GLY A 83 -4.81 6.98 -3.22
CA GLY A 83 -3.49 7.56 -3.37
C GLY A 83 -2.87 7.22 -4.72
N HIS A 84 -3.00 5.97 -5.15
CA HIS A 84 -2.51 5.57 -6.46
C HIS A 84 -3.21 6.34 -7.58
N GLU A 85 -4.52 6.45 -7.51
CA GLU A 85 -5.30 7.14 -8.53
C GLU A 85 -5.01 8.65 -8.57
N ALA A 86 -4.77 9.24 -7.41
CA ALA A 86 -4.43 10.65 -7.33
C ALA A 86 -3.02 10.97 -7.83
N GLY A 87 -2.14 9.99 -7.77
CA GLY A 87 -0.75 10.15 -8.17
C GLY A 87 0.13 10.64 -7.02
N LEU A 88 1.05 9.78 -6.58
CA LEU A 88 1.95 10.12 -5.48
C LEU A 88 3.08 11.01 -5.99
N ILE A 89 3.54 11.93 -5.16
CA ILE A 89 4.72 12.70 -5.53
C ILE A 89 5.95 11.82 -5.44
N ALA A 90 6.97 12.15 -6.23
CA ALA A 90 8.23 11.44 -6.14
C ALA A 90 8.95 11.84 -4.86
N PRO A 91 9.68 10.89 -4.22
CA PRO A 91 10.48 11.23 -3.07
C PRO A 91 11.52 12.31 -3.42
N GLN A 92 11.78 13.19 -2.44
CA GLN A 92 12.72 14.28 -2.63
C GLN A 92 13.88 14.09 -1.65
N ASP A 93 15.10 14.30 -2.14
CA ASP A 93 16.28 14.24 -1.26
C ASP A 93 16.39 15.46 -0.38
N MET A 94 15.88 16.58 -0.82
CA MET A 94 15.95 17.85 -0.10
C MET A 94 14.58 18.47 -0.04
N ALA A 95 14.35 19.23 1.02
CA ALA A 95 13.12 19.96 1.16
C ALA A 95 12.96 20.97 0.04
N ARG A 96 11.74 21.17 -0.42
CA ARG A 96 11.41 22.14 -1.45
C ARG A 96 10.25 22.99 -0.97
N PRO A 97 10.19 24.26 -1.35
CA PRO A 97 9.01 25.05 -1.06
C PRO A 97 7.79 24.41 -1.72
N SER A 98 6.74 24.22 -0.95
CA SER A 98 5.56 23.59 -1.51
C SER A 98 4.80 24.54 -2.41
N THR A 99 4.82 25.79 -2.10
CA THR A 99 4.22 26.76 -2.97
C THR A 99 5.02 28.01 -2.86
N PRO A 100 5.06 28.72 -3.92
CA PRO A 100 5.71 30.01 -3.86
C PRO A 100 4.97 30.97 -3.00
N CYS A 101 3.81 30.78 -2.72
CA CYS A 101 3.09 31.69 -1.98
C CYS A 101 2.82 31.14 -0.76
N GLY A 102 3.47 30.96 -0.32
CA GLY A 102 3.15 30.60 0.75
C GLY A 102 1.90 30.25 1.07
N ASN A 103 1.43 29.93 0.99
CA ASN A 103 0.34 29.55 1.40
C ASN A 103 0.46 28.40 1.98
N GLU A 104 0.85 28.20 2.28
CA GLU A 104 0.92 27.33 2.69
C GLU A 104 0.51 26.68 3.37
N PRO A 105 0.03 26.32 3.52
CA PRO A 105 -0.58 25.77 4.21
C PRO A 105 -0.38 24.89 5.01
N ILE A 106 -0.48 24.73 5.39
CA ILE A 106 -0.51 24.12 5.98
C ILE A 106 -0.49 23.23 6.40
N LEU A 107 -0.53 22.79 6.54
CA LEU A 107 -0.57 21.91 6.73
C LEU A 107 -0.45 21.12 7.39
N VAL A 108 -0.68 20.58 7.57
CA VAL A 108 -0.73 19.81 8.02
C VAL A 108 -0.04 19.12 8.25
N ASP A 109 0.31 18.85 8.51
CA ASP A 109 0.96 18.12 8.64
C ASP A 109 1.03 17.52 9.23
#